data_ff87f7e7f608e17c3bfa08e61b2d31e3
#
_entry.id   ff87f7e7f608e17c3bfa08e61b2d31e3
#
_cell.length_a   1.000
_cell.length_b   1.000
_cell.length_c   1.000
_cell.angle_alpha   90.00
_cell.angle_beta   90.00
_cell.angle_gamma   90.00
#
_symmetry.space_group_name_H-M   'P 1'
#
loop_
_entity.id
_entity.type
_entity.pdbx_description
1 polymer ?
#
loop_
_entity_poly.entity_id
_entity_poly.type
_entity_poly.pdbx_seq_one_letter_code
_entity_poly.pdbx_strand_id
1 'polypeptide(L)'
;MTTTRDRLFLLRPDWIDQDRPWFCMACAAVEGFLGYYPAVRDQLDIAYLPYARPRHPVVDLLGEAHQNLPTLILAAPFEHPDLREGDLQQAGDLWFATDEGPITRVLAARHGVSPPHP
;
A
#
# COMPACT_ATOMS: atom_id res chain seq x y z
N MET A 1 -1.12 11.97 -18.64
CA MET A 1 -1.42 12.85 -17.50
C MET A 1 -0.77 12.30 -16.25
N THR A 2 -0.03 13.13 -15.54
CA THR A 2 0.67 12.71 -14.33
C THR A 2 -0.32 12.65 -13.17
N THR A 3 -0.37 11.52 -12.46
CA THR A 3 -1.19 11.45 -11.25
C THR A 3 -0.55 12.23 -10.12
N THR A 4 -1.36 12.93 -9.33
CA THR A 4 -0.94 13.62 -8.10
C THR A 4 -1.35 12.83 -6.86
N ARG A 5 -2.06 11.71 -7.04
CA ARG A 5 -2.55 10.88 -5.96
C ARG A 5 -1.61 9.71 -5.70
N ASP A 6 -1.45 9.37 -4.43
CA ASP A 6 -0.79 8.13 -4.06
C ASP A 6 -1.69 6.95 -4.45
N ARG A 7 -1.07 5.84 -4.83
CA ARG A 7 -1.78 4.64 -5.29
C ARG A 7 -1.61 3.52 -4.27
N LEU A 8 -2.73 2.92 -3.88
CA LEU A 8 -2.72 1.79 -2.96
C LEU A 8 -3.23 0.54 -3.68
N PHE A 9 -2.41 -0.51 -3.68
CA PHE A 9 -2.76 -1.80 -4.26
C PHE A 9 -2.96 -2.82 -3.14
N LEU A 10 -4.12 -3.47 -3.17
CA LEU A 10 -4.53 -4.45 -2.17
C LEU A 10 -4.88 -5.77 -2.86
N LEU A 11 -4.75 -6.87 -2.13
CA LEU A 11 -5.22 -8.17 -2.63
C LEU A 11 -6.73 -8.25 -2.53
N ARG A 12 -7.35 -8.72 -3.60
CA ARG A 12 -8.75 -9.12 -3.59
C ARG A 12 -8.92 -10.29 -2.62
N PRO A 13 -9.90 -10.27 -1.71
CA PRO A 13 -10.12 -11.40 -0.81
C PRO A 13 -10.72 -12.59 -1.52
N ASP A 14 -10.79 -13.72 -0.82
CA ASP A 14 -11.45 -14.94 -1.24
C ASP A 14 -10.80 -15.65 -2.44
N TRP A 15 -9.47 -15.45 -2.61
CA TRP A 15 -8.76 -16.28 -3.59
C TRP A 15 -8.66 -17.72 -3.07
N ILE A 16 -8.69 -18.66 -4.00
CA ILE A 16 -8.62 -20.07 -3.65
C ILE A 16 -7.17 -20.54 -3.68
N ASP A 17 -6.72 -21.13 -2.59
CA ASP A 17 -5.45 -21.81 -2.46
C ASP A 17 -5.60 -22.96 -1.47
N GLN A 18 -5.01 -24.11 -1.75
CA GLN A 18 -5.18 -25.31 -0.94
C GLN A 18 -6.67 -25.65 -0.73
N ASP A 19 -7.44 -25.51 -1.81
CA ASP A 19 -8.88 -25.85 -1.89
C ASP A 19 -9.78 -25.06 -0.94
N ARG A 20 -9.37 -23.85 -0.52
CA ARG A 20 -10.17 -23.00 0.35
C ARG A 20 -9.92 -21.51 0.08
N PRO A 21 -10.88 -20.63 0.43
CA PRO A 21 -10.70 -19.19 0.29
C PRO A 21 -9.84 -18.60 1.40
N TRP A 22 -9.11 -17.53 1.08
CA TRP A 22 -8.22 -16.81 1.99
C TRP A 22 -8.38 -15.31 1.82
N PHE A 23 -7.96 -14.56 2.84
CA PHE A 23 -7.76 -13.11 2.72
C PHE A 23 -6.37 -12.72 3.24
N CYS A 24 -5.91 -11.55 2.80
CA CYS A 24 -4.61 -11.00 3.20
C CYS A 24 -4.78 -10.23 4.51
N MET A 25 -4.14 -10.71 5.59
CA MET A 25 -4.22 -10.07 6.91
C MET A 25 -3.66 -8.65 6.88
N ALA A 26 -2.51 -8.43 6.21
CA ALA A 26 -1.91 -7.11 6.11
C ALA A 26 -2.80 -6.14 5.32
N CYS A 27 -3.45 -6.62 4.25
CA CYS A 27 -4.40 -5.81 3.49
C CYS A 27 -5.62 -5.44 4.35
N ALA A 28 -6.11 -6.38 5.16
CA ALA A 28 -7.22 -6.12 6.07
C ALA A 28 -6.85 -5.07 7.13
N ALA A 29 -5.62 -5.08 7.62
CA ALA A 29 -5.14 -4.07 8.56
C ALA A 29 -5.12 -2.67 7.93
N VAL A 30 -4.67 -2.55 6.68
CA VAL A 30 -4.70 -1.28 5.96
C VAL A 30 -6.14 -0.83 5.73
N GLU A 31 -7.03 -1.73 5.35
CA GLU A 31 -8.46 -1.42 5.21
C GLU A 31 -9.06 -0.92 6.52
N GLY A 32 -8.70 -1.52 7.65
CA GLY A 32 -9.14 -1.09 8.98
C GLY A 32 -8.70 0.34 9.30
N PHE A 33 -7.44 0.66 9.01
CA PHE A 33 -6.93 2.03 9.15
C PHE A 33 -7.75 3.01 8.30
N LEU A 34 -7.99 2.67 7.04
CA LEU A 34 -8.79 3.52 6.15
C LEU A 34 -10.24 3.64 6.60
N GLY A 35 -10.75 2.63 7.29
CA GLY A 35 -12.07 2.68 7.91
C GLY A 35 -12.15 3.68 9.05
N TYR A 36 -11.07 3.82 9.84
CA TYR A 36 -11.00 4.85 10.89
C TYR A 36 -10.86 6.25 10.29
N TYR A 37 -10.18 6.37 9.14
CA TYR A 37 -9.86 7.66 8.52
C TYR A 37 -10.36 7.70 7.08
N PRO A 38 -11.68 7.76 6.87
CA PRO A 38 -12.23 7.72 5.51
C PRO A 38 -11.80 8.88 4.62
N ALA A 39 -11.44 10.02 5.20
CA ALA A 39 -10.91 11.14 4.43
C ALA A 39 -9.55 10.82 3.80
N VAL A 40 -8.74 9.97 4.43
CA VAL A 40 -7.49 9.47 3.84
C VAL A 40 -7.81 8.59 2.65
N ARG A 41 -8.75 7.67 2.82
CA ARG A 41 -9.20 6.78 1.73
C ARG A 41 -9.62 7.56 0.50
N ASP A 42 -10.33 8.66 0.68
CA ASP A 42 -10.84 9.48 -0.42
C ASP A 42 -9.72 10.16 -1.22
N GLN A 43 -8.52 10.24 -0.68
CA GLN A 43 -7.38 10.87 -1.33
C GLN A 43 -6.47 9.89 -2.07
N LEU A 44 -6.79 8.60 -2.03
CA LEU A 44 -5.99 7.54 -2.64
C LEU A 44 -6.67 7.00 -3.88
N ASP A 45 -5.86 6.57 -4.85
CA ASP A 45 -6.32 5.70 -5.93
C ASP A 45 -6.10 4.27 -5.46
N ILE A 46 -7.20 3.54 -5.23
CA ILE A 46 -7.15 2.19 -4.67
C ILE A 46 -7.55 1.18 -5.73
N ALA A 47 -6.74 0.13 -5.88
CA ALA A 47 -7.03 -0.98 -6.78
C ALA A 47 -6.86 -2.30 -6.05
N TYR A 48 -7.76 -3.24 -6.32
CA TYR A 48 -7.73 -4.59 -5.76
C TYR A 48 -7.25 -5.53 -6.85
N LEU A 49 -6.17 -6.28 -6.56
CA LEU A 49 -5.55 -7.17 -7.54
C LEU A 49 -5.78 -8.62 -7.17
N PRO A 50 -5.83 -9.53 -8.18
CA PRO A 50 -5.90 -10.96 -7.91
C PRO A 50 -4.62 -11.47 -7.29
N TYR A 51 -4.71 -12.61 -6.60
CA TYR A 51 -3.58 -13.25 -5.93
C TYR A 51 -2.48 -13.69 -6.90
N ALA A 52 -2.85 -14.16 -8.08
CA ALA A 52 -1.91 -14.73 -9.03
C ALA A 52 -0.85 -13.73 -9.49
N ARG A 53 0.36 -14.24 -9.71
CA ARG A 53 1.48 -13.48 -10.29
C ARG A 53 1.66 -13.85 -11.74
N PRO A 54 2.17 -12.96 -12.62
CA PRO A 54 2.65 -11.61 -12.29
C PRO A 54 1.49 -10.63 -12.05
N ARG A 55 1.70 -9.70 -11.12
CA ARG A 55 0.74 -8.64 -10.80
C ARG A 55 1.10 -7.40 -11.60
N HIS A 56 0.67 -7.38 -12.86
CA HIS A 56 1.09 -6.40 -13.85
C HIS A 56 0.95 -4.93 -13.41
N PRO A 57 -0.14 -4.49 -12.77
CA PRO A 57 -0.23 -3.09 -12.36
C PRO A 57 0.89 -2.64 -11.43
N VAL A 58 1.40 -3.55 -10.59
CA VAL A 58 2.53 -3.26 -9.70
C VAL A 58 3.86 -3.47 -10.43
N VAL A 59 3.97 -4.54 -11.20
CA VAL A 59 5.18 -4.86 -11.98
C VAL A 59 5.51 -3.72 -12.95
N ASP A 60 4.51 -3.17 -13.62
CA ASP A 60 4.71 -2.09 -14.59
C ASP A 60 5.27 -0.83 -13.93
N LEU A 61 5.02 -0.64 -12.64
CA LEU A 61 5.50 0.53 -11.89
C LEU A 61 6.82 0.25 -11.15
N LEU A 62 6.92 -0.89 -10.47
CA LEU A 62 8.02 -1.18 -9.55
C LEU A 62 8.98 -2.26 -10.02
N GLY A 63 8.62 -3.02 -11.06
CA GLY A 63 9.41 -4.16 -11.54
C GLY A 63 9.00 -5.48 -10.87
N GLU A 64 9.49 -6.57 -11.44
CA GLU A 64 9.11 -7.93 -11.03
C GLU A 64 9.55 -8.29 -9.60
N ALA A 65 10.57 -7.62 -9.07
CA ALA A 65 11.08 -7.88 -7.73
C ALA A 65 10.13 -7.38 -6.63
N HIS A 66 9.17 -6.53 -6.95
CA HIS A 66 8.33 -5.84 -5.96
C HIS A 66 6.84 -6.09 -6.25
N GLN A 67 6.38 -7.31 -6.00
CA GLN A 67 4.98 -7.70 -6.25
C GLN A 67 4.18 -7.95 -4.98
N ASN A 68 4.74 -7.64 -3.81
CA ASN A 68 4.03 -7.83 -2.55
C ASN A 68 2.83 -6.89 -2.47
N LEU A 69 1.77 -7.36 -1.82
CA LEU A 69 0.60 -6.57 -1.49
C LEU A 69 0.32 -6.73 0.01
N PRO A 70 -0.09 -5.68 0.70
CA PRO A 70 -0.41 -4.35 0.17
C PRO A 70 0.84 -3.55 -0.22
N THR A 71 0.68 -2.66 -1.17
CA THR A 71 1.76 -1.74 -1.59
C THR A 71 1.18 -0.35 -1.83
N LEU A 72 1.83 0.64 -1.25
CA LEU A 72 1.51 2.05 -1.44
C LEU A 72 2.60 2.69 -2.30
N ILE A 73 2.23 3.28 -3.43
CA ILE A 73 3.17 3.98 -4.31
C ILE A 73 2.88 5.47 -4.23
N LEU A 74 3.88 6.25 -3.82
CA LEU A 74 3.73 7.68 -3.64
C LEU A 74 3.81 8.42 -4.97
N ALA A 75 3.03 9.49 -5.09
CA ALA A 75 3.05 10.37 -6.26
C ALA A 75 4.34 11.18 -6.36
N ALA A 76 5.03 11.39 -5.22
CA ALA A 76 6.27 12.17 -5.13
C ALA A 76 7.09 11.68 -3.94
N PRO A 77 8.41 11.96 -3.90
CA PRO A 77 9.22 11.67 -2.71
C PRO A 77 8.65 12.33 -1.46
N PHE A 78 8.81 11.68 -0.33
CA PHE A 78 8.25 12.13 0.93
C PHE A 78 9.18 11.78 2.09
N GLU A 79 9.37 12.72 3.01
CA GLU A 79 10.13 12.53 4.23
C GLU A 79 9.35 13.08 5.41
N HIS A 80 9.44 12.43 6.56
CA HIS A 80 8.77 12.85 7.78
C HIS A 80 9.48 12.27 9.00
N PRO A 81 9.59 13.01 10.12
CA PRO A 81 10.29 12.51 11.32
C PRO A 81 9.70 11.25 11.92
N ASP A 82 8.41 10.99 11.71
CA ASP A 82 7.74 9.80 12.27
C ASP A 82 8.05 8.51 11.50
N LEU A 83 8.65 8.62 10.31
CA LEU A 83 8.99 7.44 9.51
C LEU A 83 10.25 6.78 10.05
N ARG A 84 10.26 5.46 9.99
CA ARG A 84 11.40 4.62 10.35
C ARG A 84 12.23 4.32 9.12
N GLU A 85 13.51 3.98 9.34
CA GLU A 85 14.35 3.49 8.26
C GLU A 85 13.70 2.27 7.62
N GLY A 86 13.65 2.25 6.29
CA GLY A 86 13.05 1.17 5.54
C GLY A 86 11.54 1.27 5.32
N ASP A 87 10.85 2.24 5.94
CA ASP A 87 9.42 2.43 5.69
C ASP A 87 9.14 2.78 4.24
N LEU A 88 10.01 3.59 3.63
CA LEU A 88 9.94 3.92 2.21
C LEU A 88 11.13 3.29 1.48
N GLN A 89 10.85 2.69 0.35
CA GLN A 89 11.81 2.07 -0.54
C GLN A 89 11.73 2.75 -1.90
N GLN A 90 12.74 2.57 -2.73
CA GLN A 90 12.75 3.12 -4.09
C GLN A 90 12.87 2.02 -5.13
N ALA A 91 12.15 2.20 -6.23
CA ALA A 91 12.30 1.41 -7.44
C ALA A 91 12.32 2.41 -8.60
N GLY A 92 13.49 2.60 -9.21
CA GLY A 92 13.68 3.70 -10.14
C GLY A 92 13.42 5.04 -9.46
N ASP A 93 12.55 5.84 -10.05
CA ASP A 93 12.18 7.15 -9.50
C ASP A 93 10.98 7.10 -8.55
N LEU A 94 10.39 5.91 -8.36
CA LEU A 94 9.20 5.77 -7.53
C LEU A 94 9.55 5.38 -6.10
N TRP A 95 8.84 5.97 -5.16
CA TRP A 95 8.93 5.67 -3.73
C TRP A 95 7.70 4.86 -3.33
N PHE A 96 7.90 3.80 -2.53
CA PHE A 96 6.80 2.93 -2.14
C PHE A 96 7.00 2.35 -0.75
N ALA A 97 5.89 1.93 -0.15
CA ALA A 97 5.87 1.22 1.13
C ALA A 97 5.10 -0.08 0.97
N THR A 98 5.58 -1.13 1.62
CA THR A 98 4.88 -2.43 1.68
C THR A 98 4.60 -2.77 3.14
N ASP A 99 3.64 -3.68 3.36
CA ASP A 99 3.18 -4.14 4.65
C ASP A 99 2.41 -3.07 5.44
N GLU A 100 1.59 -3.53 6.36
CA GLU A 100 0.65 -2.69 7.11
C GLU A 100 1.33 -1.64 7.98
N GLY A 101 2.45 -1.99 8.63
CA GLY A 101 3.17 -1.05 9.50
C GLY A 101 3.69 0.17 8.73
N PRO A 102 4.59 -0.04 7.74
CA PRO A 102 5.09 1.06 6.92
C PRO A 102 3.99 1.86 6.22
N ILE A 103 3.01 1.18 5.60
CA ILE A 103 1.94 1.86 4.87
C ILE A 103 1.14 2.79 5.79
N THR A 104 0.73 2.29 6.95
CA THR A 104 -0.08 3.10 7.86
C THR A 104 0.72 4.25 8.47
N ARG A 105 2.02 4.05 8.77
CA ARG A 105 2.88 5.16 9.22
C ARG A 105 3.03 6.24 8.15
N VAL A 106 3.26 5.84 6.91
CA VAL A 106 3.40 6.80 5.81
C VAL A 106 2.09 7.58 5.61
N LEU A 107 0.96 6.88 5.55
CA LEU A 107 -0.33 7.54 5.37
C LEU A 107 -0.69 8.46 6.55
N ALA A 108 -0.40 8.03 7.77
CA ALA A 108 -0.63 8.87 8.95
C ALA A 108 0.17 10.17 8.88
N ALA A 109 1.46 10.07 8.51
CA ALA A 109 2.33 11.23 8.39
C ALA A 109 1.89 12.16 7.26
N ARG A 110 1.53 11.60 6.09
CA ARG A 110 1.11 12.41 4.94
C ARG A 110 -0.21 13.14 5.16
N HIS A 111 -1.11 12.57 5.92
CA HIS A 111 -2.47 13.08 6.08
C HIS A 111 -2.75 13.64 7.48
N GLY A 112 -1.77 13.62 8.39
CA GLY A 112 -1.92 14.21 9.71
C GLY A 112 -2.91 13.49 10.62
N VAL A 113 -3.03 12.14 10.47
CA VAL A 113 -3.84 11.31 11.36
C VAL A 113 -2.94 10.45 12.24
N SER A 114 -3.53 9.69 13.16
CA SER A 114 -2.76 8.93 14.15
C SER A 114 -1.99 7.78 13.54
N PRO A 115 -0.68 7.65 13.85
CA PRO A 115 0.09 6.49 13.45
C PRO A 115 -0.28 5.26 14.28
N PRO A 116 0.09 4.04 13.81
CA PRO A 116 -0.15 2.85 14.59
C PRO A 116 0.67 2.85 15.89
N HIS A 117 0.08 2.33 16.95
CA HIS A 117 0.75 2.19 18.24
C HIS A 117 1.93 1.21 18.09
N PRO A 118 3.13 1.53 18.60
CA PRO A 118 4.30 0.65 18.50
C PRO A 118 4.15 -0.64 19.32
#